data_5a45c109c6dd9258c7720b3765990e27
#
_entry.id   5a45c109c6dd9258c7720b3765990e27
#
_cell.length_a   1.000
_cell.length_b   1.000
_cell.length_c   1.000
_cell.angle_alpha   90.00
_cell.angle_beta   90.00
_cell.angle_gamma   90.00
#
_symmetry.space_group_name_H-M   'P 1'
#
loop_
_entity.id
_entity.type
_entity.pdbx_description
1 polymer ?
#
loop_
_entity_poly.entity_id
_entity_poly.type
_entity_poly.pdbx_seq_one_letter_code
_entity_poly.pdbx_strand_id
1 'polypeptide(L)'
;TLTTSSAASDVYKRQASVGGAVIPNFSVGMVLLQQAAAAAARFYDHAELTELHHNRKADAPSGTCIKTAELMEELGKTFNAAEVDEHESLEGSRGGERPSGLRLHSLRLPGLVAHQEVMFGAPGETYTLRHDTIDRAAYMPGVLLCIRKVRQLSGLVYGLERLI
;
A
#
# COMPACT_ATOMS: atom_id res chain seq x y z
N THR A 1 -0.01 17.21 -2.02
CA THR A 1 0.80 18.32 -2.58
C THR A 1 2.22 17.82 -2.77
N LEU A 2 2.66 17.65 -4.04
CA LEU A 2 4.07 17.41 -4.35
C LEU A 2 4.90 18.56 -3.78
N THR A 3 5.95 18.24 -3.06
CA THR A 3 6.88 19.27 -2.59
C THR A 3 7.49 20.01 -3.78
N THR A 4 7.84 21.29 -3.63
CA THR A 4 8.42 22.11 -4.71
C THR A 4 9.67 21.48 -5.34
N SER A 5 10.47 20.75 -4.58
CA SER A 5 11.63 19.99 -5.03
C SER A 5 11.24 18.83 -5.98
N SER A 6 10.13 18.16 -5.72
CA SER A 6 9.59 17.07 -6.56
C SER A 6 9.10 17.61 -7.92
N ALA A 7 8.37 18.73 -7.93
CA ALA A 7 7.89 19.37 -9.14
C ALA A 7 9.04 19.88 -10.03
N ALA A 8 10.05 20.52 -9.45
CA ALA A 8 11.22 20.99 -10.19
C ALA A 8 12.00 19.82 -10.81
N SER A 9 12.17 18.71 -10.08
CA SER A 9 12.82 17.50 -10.60
C SER A 9 12.04 16.90 -11.77
N ASP A 10 10.71 16.92 -11.72
CA ASP A 10 9.85 16.40 -12.78
C ASP A 10 9.97 17.24 -14.06
N VAL A 11 9.93 18.57 -13.94
CA VAL A 11 10.11 19.49 -15.07
C VAL A 11 11.47 19.31 -15.73
N TYR A 12 12.53 19.23 -14.92
CA TYR A 12 13.89 19.04 -15.45
C TYR A 12 14.04 17.73 -16.22
N LYS A 13 13.53 16.63 -15.68
CA LYS A 13 13.61 15.31 -16.32
C LYS A 13 12.82 15.23 -17.61
N ARG A 14 11.66 15.85 -17.69
CA ARG A 14 10.87 15.93 -18.92
C ARG A 14 11.60 16.72 -19.99
N GLN A 15 12.25 17.81 -19.64
CA GLN A 15 13.01 18.64 -20.57
C GLN A 15 14.30 17.96 -21.07
N ALA A 16 14.96 17.20 -20.23
CA ALA A 16 16.22 16.53 -20.56
C ALA A 16 16.03 15.24 -21.39
N SER A 17 14.79 14.82 -21.69
CA SER A 17 14.47 13.58 -22.45
C SER A 17 15.16 12.32 -21.90
N VAL A 18 15.45 12.31 -20.62
CA VAL A 18 16.08 11.17 -19.89
C VAL A 18 15.03 10.41 -19.09
N GLY A 19 15.23 9.11 -18.95
CA GLY A 19 14.39 8.28 -18.08
C GLY A 19 14.54 8.66 -16.62
N GLY A 20 13.44 8.62 -15.88
CA GLY A 20 13.41 8.84 -14.44
C GLY A 20 12.32 8.01 -13.79
N ALA A 21 12.54 7.61 -12.54
CA ALA A 21 11.54 6.89 -11.78
C ALA A 21 11.46 7.47 -10.36
N VAL A 22 10.24 7.71 -9.87
CA VAL A 22 9.95 8.03 -8.48
C VAL A 22 9.30 6.80 -7.87
N ILE A 23 10.01 6.15 -6.97
CA ILE A 23 9.59 4.87 -6.37
C ILE A 23 9.39 5.08 -4.86
N PRO A 24 8.14 5.23 -4.41
CA PRO A 24 7.84 5.39 -2.98
C PRO A 24 8.17 4.16 -2.15
N ASN A 25 8.10 2.97 -2.76
CA ASN A 25 8.40 1.70 -2.12
C ASN A 25 9.09 0.74 -3.10
N PHE A 26 10.31 0.29 -2.76
CA PHE A 26 11.08 -0.65 -3.56
C PHE A 26 10.79 -2.12 -3.26
N SER A 27 9.84 -2.44 -2.39
CA SER A 27 9.49 -3.83 -2.09
C SER A 27 8.66 -4.44 -3.22
N VAL A 28 9.24 -5.36 -3.98
CA VAL A 28 8.54 -6.12 -5.01
C VAL A 28 7.37 -6.91 -4.41
N GLY A 29 7.61 -7.56 -3.25
CA GLY A 29 6.55 -8.32 -2.57
C GLY A 29 5.36 -7.46 -2.14
N MET A 30 5.60 -6.21 -1.72
CA MET A 30 4.53 -5.28 -1.38
C MET A 30 3.74 -4.85 -2.62
N VAL A 31 4.40 -4.60 -3.75
CA VAL A 31 3.71 -4.30 -5.01
C VAL A 31 2.82 -5.47 -5.46
N LEU A 32 3.33 -6.70 -5.37
CA LEU A 32 2.55 -7.90 -5.68
C LEU A 32 1.35 -8.07 -4.75
N LEU A 33 1.52 -7.81 -3.44
CA LEU A 33 0.40 -7.81 -2.49
C LEU A 33 -0.66 -6.78 -2.89
N GLN A 34 -0.25 -5.56 -3.23
CA GLN A 34 -1.16 -4.48 -3.65
C GLN A 34 -1.95 -4.85 -4.91
N GLN A 35 -1.29 -5.41 -5.91
CA GLN A 35 -1.94 -5.87 -7.14
C GLN A 35 -2.93 -7.02 -6.87
N ALA A 36 -2.54 -7.99 -6.03
CA ALA A 36 -3.40 -9.09 -5.64
C ALA A 36 -4.61 -8.61 -4.81
N ALA A 37 -4.41 -7.66 -3.90
CA ALA A 37 -5.49 -7.06 -3.12
C ALA A 37 -6.50 -6.32 -4.00
N ALA A 38 -6.03 -5.51 -4.95
CA ALA A 38 -6.91 -4.83 -5.91
C ALA A 38 -7.68 -5.83 -6.81
N ALA A 39 -7.05 -6.94 -7.20
CA ALA A 39 -7.71 -7.99 -7.97
C ALA A 39 -8.78 -8.72 -7.13
N ALA A 40 -8.45 -9.12 -5.89
CA ALA A 40 -9.36 -9.81 -4.98
C ALA A 40 -10.56 -8.93 -4.58
N ALA A 41 -10.35 -7.64 -4.38
CA ALA A 41 -11.39 -6.69 -4.01
C ALA A 41 -12.60 -6.67 -4.97
N ARG A 42 -12.44 -7.16 -6.21
CA ARG A 42 -13.55 -7.30 -7.17
C ARG A 42 -14.57 -8.36 -6.75
N PHE A 43 -14.15 -9.35 -5.97
CA PHE A 43 -14.93 -10.54 -5.64
C PHE A 43 -15.40 -10.60 -4.19
N TYR A 44 -14.82 -9.76 -3.31
CA TYR A 44 -15.12 -9.73 -1.89
C TYR A 44 -15.73 -8.38 -1.49
N ASP A 45 -16.82 -8.43 -0.73
CA ASP A 45 -17.52 -7.25 -0.22
C ASP A 45 -17.04 -6.84 1.19
N HIS A 46 -16.32 -7.73 1.88
CA HIS A 46 -15.76 -7.45 3.20
C HIS A 46 -14.25 -7.58 3.17
N ALA A 47 -13.55 -6.55 3.67
CA ALA A 47 -12.10 -6.55 3.78
C ALA A 47 -11.63 -5.59 4.89
N GLU A 48 -10.59 -6.02 5.61
CA GLU A 48 -9.87 -5.18 6.57
C GLU A 48 -8.36 -5.27 6.29
N LEU A 49 -7.64 -4.17 6.58
CA LEU A 49 -6.21 -4.07 6.38
C LEU A 49 -5.51 -3.89 7.74
N THR A 50 -4.44 -4.64 7.97
CA THR A 50 -3.58 -4.46 9.14
C THR A 50 -2.15 -4.17 8.71
N GLU A 51 -1.56 -3.09 9.21
CA GLU A 51 -0.16 -2.78 9.01
C GLU A 51 0.60 -2.79 10.33
N LEU A 52 1.81 -3.33 10.33
CA LEU A 52 2.60 -3.51 11.52
C LEU A 52 4.01 -2.94 11.29
N HIS A 53 4.44 -2.03 12.16
CA HIS A 53 5.76 -1.41 12.07
C HIS A 53 6.43 -1.32 13.44
N HIS A 54 7.71 -1.01 13.39
CA HIS A 54 8.46 -0.70 14.60
C HIS A 54 7.85 0.49 15.36
N ASN A 55 8.00 0.51 16.67
CA ASN A 55 7.41 1.52 17.57
C ASN A 55 7.98 2.94 17.43
N ARG A 56 8.97 3.16 16.56
CA ARG A 56 9.52 4.48 16.23
C ARG A 56 8.90 5.10 14.96
N LYS A 57 7.93 4.42 14.31
CA LYS A 57 7.20 4.97 13.18
C LYS A 57 6.11 5.91 13.71
N ALA A 58 6.19 7.19 13.34
CA ALA A 58 5.32 8.23 13.86
C ALA A 58 3.94 8.27 13.20
N ASP A 59 3.88 8.03 11.89
CA ASP A 59 2.62 8.05 11.12
C ASP A 59 1.86 6.72 11.27
N ALA A 60 0.53 6.81 11.34
CA ALA A 60 -0.42 5.70 11.31
C ALA A 60 -1.73 6.18 10.66
N PRO A 61 -2.31 5.40 9.71
CA PRO A 61 -1.73 4.25 9.04
C PRO A 61 -0.52 4.61 8.19
N SER A 62 0.29 3.60 7.80
CA SER A 62 1.44 3.82 6.91
C SER A 62 0.97 4.24 5.51
N GLY A 63 1.76 5.08 4.81
CA GLY A 63 1.44 5.49 3.44
C GLY A 63 1.26 4.31 2.47
N THR A 64 1.96 3.19 2.70
CA THR A 64 1.80 1.96 1.90
C THR A 64 0.45 1.30 2.16
N CYS A 65 -0.04 1.28 3.40
CA CYS A 65 -1.36 0.74 3.74
C CYS A 65 -2.47 1.61 3.13
N ILE A 66 -2.34 2.94 3.23
CA ILE A 66 -3.26 3.89 2.59
C ILE A 66 -3.30 3.65 1.08
N LYS A 67 -2.12 3.50 0.42
CA LYS A 67 -2.06 3.24 -1.01
C LYS A 67 -2.73 1.92 -1.40
N THR A 68 -2.61 0.87 -0.57
CA THR A 68 -3.31 -0.40 -0.80
C THR A 68 -4.84 -0.21 -0.75
N ALA A 69 -5.33 0.51 0.25
CA ALA A 69 -6.76 0.82 0.36
C ALA A 69 -7.24 1.64 -0.85
N GLU A 70 -6.49 2.67 -1.27
CA GLU A 70 -6.81 3.48 -2.46
C GLU A 70 -6.94 2.63 -3.73
N LEU A 71 -6.03 1.67 -3.95
CA LEU A 71 -6.10 0.78 -5.12
C LEU A 71 -7.34 -0.13 -5.09
N MET A 72 -7.79 -0.55 -3.91
CA MET A 72 -9.03 -1.29 -3.76
C MET A 72 -10.25 -0.39 -3.97
N GLU A 73 -10.19 0.87 -3.53
CA GLU A 73 -11.22 1.90 -3.68
C GLU A 73 -11.41 2.37 -5.14
N GLU A 74 -10.42 2.20 -6.02
CA GLU A 74 -10.55 2.50 -7.45
C GLU A 74 -11.70 1.74 -8.13
N LEU A 75 -12.20 0.67 -7.52
CA LEU A 75 -13.38 -0.07 -7.96
C LEU A 75 -14.70 0.71 -7.79
N GLY A 76 -14.71 1.77 -6.98
CA GLY A 76 -15.89 2.59 -6.70
C GLY A 76 -17.00 1.86 -5.94
N LYS A 77 -16.68 0.79 -5.20
CA LYS A 77 -17.65 0.04 -4.39
C LYS A 77 -17.49 0.34 -2.90
N THR A 78 -18.54 0.05 -2.14
CA THR A 78 -18.52 0.08 -0.67
C THR A 78 -18.14 -1.29 -0.13
N PHE A 79 -17.30 -1.30 0.90
CA PHE A 79 -16.91 -2.51 1.64
C PHE A 79 -17.58 -2.52 3.01
N ASN A 80 -17.63 -3.70 3.63
CA ASN A 80 -18.03 -3.89 5.02
C ASN A 80 -19.37 -3.24 5.35
N ALA A 81 -20.36 -3.38 4.44
CA ALA A 81 -21.72 -2.92 4.75
C ALA A 81 -22.17 -3.54 6.08
N ALA A 82 -22.59 -2.66 7.02
CA ALA A 82 -22.98 -3.10 8.35
C ALA A 82 -24.23 -3.99 8.31
N GLU A 83 -24.13 -5.17 8.89
CA GLU A 83 -25.25 -6.09 9.07
C GLU A 83 -25.91 -5.95 10.46
N VAL A 84 -25.21 -5.25 11.37
CA VAL A 84 -25.65 -5.02 12.75
C VAL A 84 -25.30 -3.60 13.19
N ASP A 85 -25.97 -3.09 14.20
CA ASP A 85 -25.58 -1.85 14.87
C ASP A 85 -24.30 -2.12 15.71
N GLU A 86 -23.14 -1.71 15.20
CA GLU A 86 -21.86 -1.89 15.91
C GLU A 86 -21.80 -0.98 17.15
N HIS A 87 -21.32 -1.53 18.26
CA HIS A 87 -21.01 -0.79 19.47
C HIS A 87 -19.57 -1.03 19.92
N GLU A 88 -18.76 0.02 19.91
CA GLU A 88 -17.39 -0.04 20.43
C GLU A 88 -17.37 0.18 21.94
N SER A 89 -17.02 -0.85 22.70
CA SER A 89 -16.80 -0.72 24.15
C SER A 89 -15.55 0.11 24.48
N LEU A 90 -14.66 0.24 23.52
CA LEU A 90 -13.47 1.08 23.55
C LEU A 90 -13.36 1.81 22.21
N GLU A 91 -13.42 3.12 22.22
CA GLU A 91 -13.34 3.95 21.02
C GLU A 91 -12.09 3.62 20.18
N GLY A 92 -12.29 3.43 18.88
CA GLY A 92 -11.24 3.08 17.93
C GLY A 92 -10.85 1.59 17.92
N SER A 93 -11.57 0.72 18.67
CA SER A 93 -11.28 -0.73 18.68
C SER A 93 -11.51 -1.40 17.33
N ARG A 94 -12.36 -0.82 16.47
CA ARG A 94 -12.62 -1.26 15.11
C ARG A 94 -11.65 -0.66 14.06
N GLY A 95 -10.59 0.03 14.52
CA GLY A 95 -9.62 0.68 13.64
C GLY A 95 -10.13 1.96 12.96
N GLY A 96 -9.33 2.48 12.03
CA GLY A 96 -9.69 3.67 11.26
C GLY A 96 -10.54 3.31 10.04
N GLU A 97 -11.71 3.93 9.92
CA GLU A 97 -12.62 3.69 8.80
C GLU A 97 -12.37 4.66 7.63
N ARG A 98 -12.33 4.12 6.42
CA ARG A 98 -12.27 4.87 5.17
C ARG A 98 -13.70 5.18 4.67
N PRO A 99 -13.89 6.22 3.83
CA PRO A 99 -15.20 6.51 3.22
C PRO A 99 -15.80 5.35 2.42
N SER A 100 -14.96 4.43 1.96
CA SER A 100 -15.38 3.19 1.28
C SER A 100 -15.88 2.10 2.23
N GLY A 101 -15.78 2.28 3.55
CA GLY A 101 -16.05 1.26 4.57
C GLY A 101 -14.86 0.34 4.88
N LEU A 102 -13.73 0.45 4.16
CA LEU A 102 -12.52 -0.30 4.51
C LEU A 102 -12.01 0.13 5.89
N ARG A 103 -11.63 -0.84 6.73
CA ARG A 103 -11.05 -0.58 8.03
C ARG A 103 -9.55 -0.87 8.02
N LEU A 104 -8.78 0.06 8.61
CA LEU A 104 -7.33 0.02 8.68
C LEU A 104 -6.87 -0.04 10.14
N HIS A 105 -6.02 -1.03 10.44
CA HIS A 105 -5.46 -1.25 11.77
C HIS A 105 -3.95 -1.04 11.74
N SER A 106 -3.40 -0.39 12.76
CA SER A 106 -1.97 -0.07 12.85
C SER A 106 -1.38 -0.61 14.15
N LEU A 107 -0.39 -1.51 14.05
CA LEU A 107 0.36 -2.00 15.18
C LEU A 107 1.76 -1.37 15.24
N ARG A 108 2.24 -1.04 16.44
CA ARG A 108 3.56 -0.46 16.69
C ARG A 108 4.24 -1.20 17.82
N LEU A 109 5.21 -2.07 17.47
CA LEU A 109 5.92 -2.91 18.44
C LEU A 109 7.43 -2.96 18.16
N PRO A 110 8.28 -3.07 19.19
CA PRO A 110 9.67 -3.44 19.00
C PRO A 110 9.79 -4.79 18.29
N GLY A 111 10.81 -4.96 17.45
CA GLY A 111 11.04 -6.20 16.70
C GLY A 111 10.34 -6.27 15.34
N LEU A 112 9.33 -5.43 15.09
CA LEU A 112 8.73 -5.30 13.77
C LEU A 112 9.58 -4.39 12.87
N VAL A 113 9.53 -4.62 11.56
CA VAL A 113 10.14 -3.75 10.54
C VAL A 113 9.05 -3.07 9.72
N ALA A 114 8.44 -3.78 8.77
CA ALA A 114 7.32 -3.28 7.96
C ALA A 114 6.51 -4.48 7.43
N HIS A 115 5.28 -4.59 7.83
CA HIS A 115 4.42 -5.71 7.49
C HIS A 115 3.04 -5.19 7.09
N GLN A 116 2.36 -5.91 6.20
CA GLN A 116 0.98 -5.62 5.85
C GLN A 116 0.22 -6.89 5.58
N GLU A 117 -1.02 -6.91 6.05
CA GLU A 117 -1.98 -7.98 5.79
C GLU A 117 -3.27 -7.35 5.27
N VAL A 118 -3.88 -8.00 4.27
CA VAL A 118 -5.22 -7.71 3.78
C VAL A 118 -6.02 -8.98 3.94
N MET A 119 -7.07 -8.92 4.74
CA MET A 119 -7.97 -10.03 4.98
C MET A 119 -9.30 -9.73 4.31
N PHE A 120 -9.76 -10.65 3.48
CA PHE A 120 -11.07 -10.64 2.86
C PHE A 120 -11.96 -11.70 3.50
N GLY A 121 -13.24 -11.41 3.64
CA GLY A 121 -14.24 -12.33 4.17
C GLY A 121 -15.40 -12.56 3.20
N ALA A 122 -15.86 -13.80 3.14
CA ALA A 122 -17.08 -14.20 2.46
C ALA A 122 -17.74 -15.36 3.21
N PRO A 123 -19.03 -15.67 2.98
CA PRO A 123 -19.68 -16.81 3.63
C PRO A 123 -18.91 -18.11 3.40
N GLY A 124 -18.42 -18.71 4.49
CA GLY A 124 -17.70 -19.98 4.48
C GLY A 124 -16.19 -19.90 4.21
N GLU A 125 -15.62 -18.70 3.96
CA GLU A 125 -14.19 -18.57 3.69
C GLU A 125 -13.60 -17.24 4.17
N THR A 126 -12.30 -17.23 4.37
CA THR A 126 -11.47 -16.03 4.41
C THR A 126 -10.32 -16.16 3.42
N TYR A 127 -9.94 -15.04 2.79
CA TYR A 127 -8.77 -14.98 1.93
C TYR A 127 -7.80 -13.93 2.47
N THR A 128 -6.57 -14.33 2.80
CA THR A 128 -5.58 -13.46 3.41
C THR A 128 -4.36 -13.31 2.51
N LEU A 129 -3.97 -12.07 2.26
CA LEU A 129 -2.72 -11.69 1.63
C LEU A 129 -1.81 -11.07 2.68
N ARG A 130 -0.58 -11.56 2.81
CA ARG A 130 0.38 -11.04 3.78
C ARG A 130 1.76 -10.86 3.17
N HIS A 131 2.41 -9.76 3.51
CA HIS A 131 3.79 -9.47 3.18
C HIS A 131 4.53 -9.00 4.43
N ASP A 132 5.67 -9.62 4.70
CA ASP A 132 6.53 -9.33 5.84
C ASP A 132 7.91 -8.89 5.37
N THR A 133 8.26 -7.63 5.56
CA THR A 133 9.63 -7.15 5.47
C THR A 133 10.30 -7.34 6.83
N ILE A 134 11.22 -8.27 6.92
CA ILE A 134 11.97 -8.58 8.16
C ILE A 134 13.35 -7.91 8.17
N ASP A 135 13.86 -7.54 7.00
CA ASP A 135 15.13 -6.82 6.84
C ASP A 135 15.04 -5.88 5.63
N ARG A 136 15.77 -4.76 5.68
CA ARG A 136 15.81 -3.77 4.59
C ARG A 136 16.47 -4.31 3.30
N ALA A 137 17.21 -5.40 3.36
CA ALA A 137 17.73 -6.09 2.19
C ALA A 137 16.60 -6.52 1.22
N ALA A 138 15.37 -6.71 1.72
CA ALA A 138 14.18 -6.99 0.92
C ALA A 138 13.87 -5.92 -0.15
N TYR A 139 14.37 -4.68 0.01
CA TYR A 139 14.20 -3.63 -1.00
C TYR A 139 15.20 -3.71 -2.15
N MET A 140 16.32 -4.42 -1.99
CA MET A 140 17.40 -4.44 -2.98
C MET A 140 16.99 -4.99 -4.34
N PRO A 141 16.19 -6.05 -4.45
CA PRO A 141 15.70 -6.53 -5.75
C PRO A 141 14.94 -5.44 -6.53
N GLY A 142 14.08 -4.67 -5.88
CA GLY A 142 13.35 -3.57 -6.51
C GLY A 142 14.25 -2.40 -6.89
N VAL A 143 15.25 -2.06 -6.05
CA VAL A 143 16.26 -1.04 -6.38
C VAL A 143 17.04 -1.45 -7.63
N LEU A 144 17.52 -2.69 -7.69
CA LEU A 144 18.27 -3.20 -8.85
C LEU A 144 17.40 -3.26 -10.11
N LEU A 145 16.13 -3.64 -9.98
CA LEU A 145 15.17 -3.61 -11.08
C LEU A 145 15.02 -2.18 -11.63
N CYS A 146 14.82 -1.21 -10.75
CA CYS A 146 14.69 0.20 -11.12
C CYS A 146 15.96 0.71 -11.83
N ILE A 147 17.16 0.45 -11.30
CA ILE A 147 18.43 0.86 -11.91
C ILE A 147 18.59 0.29 -13.32
N ARG A 148 18.23 -0.97 -13.52
CA ARG A 148 18.32 -1.62 -14.83
C ARG A 148 17.33 -1.04 -15.84
N LYS A 149 16.09 -0.75 -15.41
CA LYS A 149 15.02 -0.31 -16.31
C LYS A 149 15.01 1.20 -16.55
N VAL A 150 15.47 2.02 -15.62
CA VAL A 150 15.41 3.49 -15.76
C VAL A 150 16.14 4.00 -17.02
N ARG A 151 17.18 3.32 -17.45
CA ARG A 151 17.93 3.65 -18.68
C ARG A 151 17.15 3.42 -19.97
N GLN A 152 16.07 2.65 -19.91
CA GLN A 152 15.21 2.31 -21.06
C GLN A 152 13.93 3.17 -21.08
N LEU A 153 13.73 4.02 -20.07
CA LEU A 153 12.56 4.87 -19.96
C LEU A 153 12.75 6.15 -20.79
N SER A 154 11.67 6.59 -21.44
CA SER A 154 11.56 7.90 -22.06
C SER A 154 10.64 8.77 -21.20
N GLY A 155 11.19 9.45 -20.19
CA GLY A 155 10.44 10.31 -19.28
C GLY A 155 10.31 9.77 -17.85
N LEU A 156 9.39 10.34 -17.08
CA LEU A 156 9.21 10.04 -15.65
C LEU A 156 8.13 8.98 -15.43
N VAL A 157 8.49 7.96 -14.65
CA VAL A 157 7.58 6.92 -14.17
C VAL A 157 7.41 7.05 -12.67
N TYR A 158 6.20 6.87 -12.17
CA TYR A 158 5.89 6.86 -10.74
C TYR A 158 5.38 5.47 -10.34
N GLY A 159 6.00 4.88 -9.32
CA GLY A 159 5.67 3.55 -8.79
C GLY A 159 6.50 2.41 -9.38
N LEU A 160 6.83 1.43 -8.53
CA LEU A 160 7.59 0.24 -8.93
C LEU A 160 6.74 -0.70 -9.81
N GLU A 161 5.43 -0.68 -9.65
CA GLU A 161 4.45 -1.48 -10.41
C GLU A 161 4.54 -1.28 -11.92
N ARG A 162 5.05 -0.13 -12.34
CA ARG A 162 5.26 0.16 -13.76
C ARG A 162 6.58 -0.37 -14.31
N LEU A 163 7.40 -0.92 -13.45
CA LEU A 163 8.71 -1.48 -13.80
C LEU A 163 8.77 -3.01 -13.64
N ILE A 164 7.74 -3.62 -13.10
CA ILE A 164 7.61 -5.08 -12.93
C ILE A 164 7.08 -5.74 -14.20
#